data_1220d286c383c851cf2dddcdece70f04
#
_entry.id   1220d286c383c851cf2dddcdece70f04
#
_cell.length_a   1.000
_cell.length_b   1.000
_cell.length_c   1.000
_cell.angle_alpha   90.00
_cell.angle_beta   90.00
_cell.angle_gamma   90.00
#
_symmetry.space_group_name_H-M   'P 1'
#
loop_
_entity.id
_entity.type
_entity.pdbx_description
1 polymer ?
#
loop_
_entity_poly.entity_id
_entity_poly.type
_entity_poly.pdbx_seq_one_letter_code
_entity_poly.pdbx_strand_id
1 'polypeptide(L)'
;MAQRRITDDLQALLNVLPPEVTRAVQQANNSDNLLEIVLDLGRVPVARFVQGEVQLSPEEVTPADLDWVVSRIGEFDADNRAGLERTLHRISAIRSRRGHVVGLTCRVGRAVYGTIEIIQDLVESGKSILILGQPGIGKTTMLREAARILAETKRVIIVDTSNEIGGDGDVPHPAVGRARRMQVATPSLQHEVMIEAVENHNPEVIVIDEIGRELEAAAARTIAERGVQLIGTAHG
;
A
#
# COMPACT_ATOMS: atom_id res chain seq x y z
N MET A 1 -24.60 6.78 -2.05
CA MET A 1 -24.44 5.51 -1.29
C MET A 1 -23.35 5.68 -0.25
N ALA A 2 -23.46 5.07 0.93
CA ALA A 2 -22.40 5.15 1.94
C ALA A 2 -21.18 4.38 1.43
N GLN A 3 -20.01 5.00 1.41
CA GLN A 3 -18.74 4.35 1.10
C GLN A 3 -18.56 3.13 2.02
N ARG A 4 -18.46 1.95 1.44
CA ARG A 4 -18.23 0.72 2.21
C ARG A 4 -16.76 0.64 2.53
N ARG A 5 -16.39 1.03 3.75
CA ARG A 5 -15.03 0.88 4.26
C ARG A 5 -14.84 -0.58 4.67
N ILE A 6 -13.87 -1.25 4.08
CA ILE A 6 -13.46 -2.59 4.50
C ILE A 6 -12.11 -2.42 5.18
N THR A 7 -12.02 -2.82 6.44
CA THR A 7 -10.74 -2.98 7.12
C THR A 7 -10.05 -4.20 6.54
N ASP A 8 -8.80 -4.08 6.19
CA ASP A 8 -7.99 -5.22 5.84
C ASP A 8 -8.05 -6.27 6.94
N ASP A 9 -7.56 -7.47 6.62
CA ASP A 9 -7.44 -8.54 7.60
C ASP A 9 -6.50 -8.12 8.74
N LEU A 10 -7.05 -7.39 9.71
CA LEU A 10 -6.33 -6.95 10.90
C LEU A 10 -5.73 -8.14 11.64
N GLN A 11 -6.38 -9.31 11.57
CA GLN A 11 -5.88 -10.53 12.17
C GLN A 11 -4.53 -10.95 11.58
N ALA A 12 -4.29 -10.71 10.29
CA ALA A 12 -2.99 -10.98 9.67
C ALA A 12 -1.88 -10.14 10.33
N LEU A 13 -2.14 -8.85 10.62
CA LEU A 13 -1.21 -8.00 11.35
C LEU A 13 -1.04 -8.47 12.80
N LEU A 14 -2.12 -8.77 13.50
CA LEU A 14 -2.07 -9.22 14.89
C LEU A 14 -1.30 -10.55 15.06
N ASN A 15 -1.36 -11.43 14.08
CA ASN A 15 -0.66 -12.72 14.09
C ASN A 15 0.87 -12.61 14.04
N VAL A 16 1.41 -11.50 13.53
CA VAL A 16 2.86 -11.27 13.48
C VAL A 16 3.38 -10.50 14.69
N LEU A 17 2.51 -9.95 15.52
CA LEU A 17 2.87 -9.21 16.73
C LEU A 17 3.13 -10.15 17.92
N PRO A 18 3.90 -9.71 18.93
CA PRO A 18 4.04 -10.45 20.18
C PRO A 18 2.67 -10.73 20.81
N PRO A 19 2.45 -11.93 21.40
CA PRO A 19 1.14 -12.33 21.90
C PRO A 19 0.51 -11.39 22.93
N GLU A 20 1.34 -10.74 23.75
CA GLU A 20 0.88 -9.80 24.77
C GLU A 20 0.37 -8.50 24.13
N VAL A 21 1.09 -7.99 23.13
CA VAL A 21 0.70 -6.83 22.33
C VAL A 21 -0.63 -7.13 21.60
N THR A 22 -0.73 -8.29 20.97
CA THR A 22 -1.96 -8.74 20.28
C THR A 22 -3.15 -8.76 21.25
N ARG A 23 -3.01 -9.37 22.43
CA ARG A 23 -4.08 -9.42 23.44
C ARG A 23 -4.51 -8.04 23.89
N ALA A 24 -3.56 -7.14 24.13
CA ALA A 24 -3.85 -5.78 24.56
C ALA A 24 -4.61 -4.97 23.49
N VAL A 25 -4.24 -5.10 22.20
CA VAL A 25 -4.95 -4.46 21.09
C VAL A 25 -6.38 -4.99 20.99
N GLN A 26 -6.58 -6.30 21.12
CA GLN A 26 -7.91 -6.92 21.10
C GLN A 26 -8.77 -6.47 22.29
N GLN A 27 -8.19 -6.33 23.48
CA GLN A 27 -8.88 -5.84 24.67
C GLN A 27 -9.31 -4.37 24.56
N ALA A 28 -8.54 -3.55 23.83
CA ALA A 28 -8.93 -2.17 23.55
C ALA A 28 -10.22 -2.05 22.75
N ASN A 29 -10.63 -3.13 22.04
CA ASN A 29 -11.87 -3.27 21.29
C ASN A 29 -12.22 -2.05 20.41
N ASN A 30 -11.20 -1.47 19.76
CA ASN A 30 -11.32 -0.25 18.94
C ASN A 30 -10.60 -0.42 17.60
N SER A 31 -10.68 -1.60 17.01
CA SER A 31 -9.95 -1.99 15.80
C SER A 31 -10.22 -1.06 14.61
N ASP A 32 -11.44 -0.57 14.45
CA ASP A 32 -11.84 0.29 13.34
C ASP A 32 -11.12 1.65 13.34
N ASN A 33 -10.69 2.10 14.51
CA ASN A 33 -9.99 3.37 14.70
C ASN A 33 -8.47 3.20 14.90
N LEU A 34 -7.96 1.97 14.87
CA LEU A 34 -6.53 1.70 15.01
C LEU A 34 -5.78 2.19 13.76
N LEU A 35 -4.77 3.02 13.98
CA LEU A 35 -3.92 3.59 12.92
C LEU A 35 -2.60 2.84 12.79
N GLU A 36 -1.91 2.66 13.91
CA GLU A 36 -0.62 1.99 13.94
C GLU A 36 -0.30 1.44 15.33
N ILE A 37 0.64 0.50 15.37
CA ILE A 37 1.24 -0.04 16.59
C ILE A 37 2.73 0.24 16.52
N VAL A 38 3.29 0.79 17.61
CA VAL A 38 4.69 1.18 17.73
C VAL A 38 5.38 0.32 18.76
N LEU A 39 6.49 -0.29 18.35
CA LEU A 39 7.36 -1.10 19.18
C LEU A 39 8.78 -0.52 19.13
N ASP A 40 9.20 0.21 20.14
CA ASP A 40 10.54 0.78 20.24
C ASP A 40 11.31 0.10 21.39
N LEU A 41 12.51 -0.35 21.12
CA LEU A 41 13.38 -1.01 22.10
C LEU A 41 13.57 -0.16 23.36
N GLY A 42 13.28 -0.73 24.53
CA GLY A 42 13.39 -0.06 25.83
C GLY A 42 12.29 0.98 26.09
N ARG A 43 11.15 0.90 25.36
CA ARG A 43 9.95 1.69 25.60
C ARG A 43 8.73 0.77 25.70
N VAL A 44 7.70 1.22 26.35
CA VAL A 44 6.42 0.49 26.39
C VAL A 44 5.78 0.51 25.01
N PRO A 45 5.19 -0.61 24.56
CA PRO A 45 4.49 -0.67 23.28
C PRO A 45 3.23 0.19 23.29
N VAL A 46 2.96 0.87 22.18
CA VAL A 46 1.87 1.83 22.04
C VAL A 46 1.01 1.51 20.83
N ALA A 47 -0.30 1.60 20.98
CA ALA A 47 -1.25 1.66 19.87
C ALA A 47 -1.75 3.09 19.69
N ARG A 48 -1.71 3.58 18.45
CA ARG A 48 -2.28 4.87 18.06
C ARG A 48 -3.61 4.67 17.37
N PHE A 49 -4.63 5.31 17.94
CA PHE A 49 -5.99 5.35 17.41
C PHE A 49 -6.32 6.77 16.94
N VAL A 50 -7.40 6.92 16.20
CA VAL A 50 -7.89 8.24 15.77
C VAL A 50 -8.09 9.20 16.96
N GLN A 51 -8.47 8.68 18.11
CA GLN A 51 -8.78 9.45 19.32
C GLN A 51 -7.57 9.68 20.26
N GLY A 52 -6.42 9.05 20.00
CA GLY A 52 -5.21 9.16 20.82
C GLY A 52 -4.42 7.88 20.95
N GLU A 53 -3.47 7.86 21.87
CA GLU A 53 -2.57 6.73 22.12
C GLU A 53 -3.00 5.93 23.34
N VAL A 54 -2.72 4.62 23.29
CA VAL A 54 -2.93 3.69 24.41
C VAL A 54 -1.67 2.85 24.58
N GLN A 55 -1.15 2.78 25.80
CA GLN A 55 -0.08 1.85 26.17
C GLN A 55 -0.63 0.42 26.20
N LEU A 56 0.05 -0.49 25.52
CA LEU A 56 -0.39 -1.88 25.38
C LEU A 56 0.16 -2.82 26.47
N SER A 57 1.25 -2.42 27.12
CA SER A 57 1.88 -3.17 28.22
C SER A 57 2.58 -2.21 29.15
N PRO A 58 2.71 -2.52 30.46
CA PRO A 58 3.59 -1.80 31.36
C PRO A 58 5.08 -2.17 31.14
N GLU A 59 5.37 -3.26 30.47
CA GLU A 59 6.72 -3.75 30.21
C GLU A 59 7.29 -3.14 28.93
N GLU A 60 8.62 -2.89 28.96
CA GLU A 60 9.34 -2.36 27.81
C GLU A 60 9.55 -3.41 26.73
N VAL A 61 9.54 -2.97 25.48
CA VAL A 61 9.85 -3.81 24.31
C VAL A 61 11.29 -4.31 24.39
N THR A 62 11.46 -5.60 24.26
CA THR A 62 12.75 -6.30 24.28
C THR A 62 13.25 -6.59 22.86
N PRO A 63 14.54 -6.94 22.69
CA PRO A 63 15.03 -7.43 21.39
C PRO A 63 14.25 -8.66 20.87
N ALA A 64 13.83 -9.54 21.79
CA ALA A 64 13.05 -10.73 21.42
C ALA A 64 11.68 -10.39 20.83
N ASP A 65 11.05 -9.31 21.29
CA ASP A 65 9.76 -8.84 20.74
C ASP A 65 9.92 -8.33 19.31
N LEU A 66 10.99 -7.58 19.03
CA LEU A 66 11.31 -7.12 17.69
C LEU A 66 11.64 -8.28 16.75
N ASP A 67 12.47 -9.22 17.21
CA ASP A 67 12.83 -10.43 16.45
C ASP A 67 11.60 -11.31 16.18
N TRP A 68 10.64 -11.35 17.11
CA TRP A 68 9.37 -12.04 16.91
C TRP A 68 8.63 -11.52 15.68
N VAL A 69 8.53 -10.21 15.53
CA VAL A 69 7.87 -9.60 14.36
C VAL A 69 8.69 -9.82 13.10
N VAL A 70 9.98 -9.48 13.14
CA VAL A 70 10.87 -9.56 11.98
C VAL A 70 10.93 -10.95 11.38
N SER A 71 10.89 -12.00 12.21
CA SER A 71 10.91 -13.40 11.76
C SER A 71 9.61 -13.87 11.08
N ARG A 72 8.53 -13.09 11.16
CA ARG A 72 7.18 -13.44 10.68
C ARG A 72 6.69 -12.59 9.51
N ILE A 73 7.49 -11.64 9.09
CA ILE A 73 7.20 -10.75 7.95
C ILE A 73 8.19 -11.01 6.82
N GLY A 74 7.95 -10.43 5.64
CA GLY A 74 8.90 -10.46 4.53
C GLY A 74 10.17 -9.64 4.83
N GLU A 75 11.11 -9.68 3.91
CA GLU A 75 12.34 -8.88 4.00
C GLU A 75 12.01 -7.39 3.89
N PHE A 76 12.80 -6.57 4.58
CA PHE A 76 12.71 -5.12 4.44
C PHE A 76 13.36 -4.69 3.12
N ASP A 77 12.68 -3.83 2.40
CA ASP A 77 13.22 -3.16 1.22
C ASP A 77 14.29 -2.09 1.57
N ALA A 78 14.77 -1.39 0.53
CA ALA A 78 15.77 -0.33 0.67
C ALA A 78 15.26 0.86 1.53
N ASP A 79 13.95 1.05 1.64
CA ASP A 79 13.30 2.07 2.47
C ASP A 79 12.99 1.58 3.89
N ASN A 80 13.50 0.41 4.27
CA ASN A 80 13.18 -0.27 5.54
C ASN A 80 11.69 -0.53 5.74
N ARG A 81 10.98 -0.91 4.68
CA ARG A 81 9.57 -1.26 4.68
C ARG A 81 9.41 -2.75 4.36
N ALA A 82 8.48 -3.39 5.02
CA ALA A 82 8.03 -4.74 4.73
C ALA A 82 6.50 -4.77 4.80
N GLY A 83 5.91 -5.66 4.05
CA GLY A 83 4.46 -5.87 4.06
C GLY A 83 4.09 -7.28 4.47
N LEU A 84 2.79 -7.49 4.56
CA LEU A 84 2.17 -8.79 4.73
C LEU A 84 1.41 -9.14 3.46
N GLU A 85 1.57 -10.38 3.02
CA GLU A 85 0.91 -10.90 1.83
C GLU A 85 -0.60 -10.63 1.83
N ARG A 86 -1.14 -10.16 0.71
CA ARG A 86 -2.57 -9.89 0.51
C ARG A 86 -3.15 -8.83 1.42
N THR A 87 -2.33 -7.97 2.04
CA THR A 87 -2.77 -6.88 2.90
C THR A 87 -2.25 -5.53 2.43
N LEU A 88 -2.80 -4.45 2.99
CA LEU A 88 -2.28 -3.08 2.85
C LEU A 88 -1.54 -2.64 4.12
N HIS A 89 -1.29 -3.56 5.06
CA HIS A 89 -0.49 -3.27 6.24
C HIS A 89 0.96 -3.05 5.83
N ARG A 90 1.62 -2.11 6.49
CA ARG A 90 3.03 -1.79 6.27
C ARG A 90 3.77 -1.79 7.60
N ILE A 91 4.90 -2.46 7.63
CA ILE A 91 5.79 -2.49 8.78
C ILE A 91 7.07 -1.79 8.38
N SER A 92 7.41 -0.72 9.10
CA SER A 92 8.61 0.07 8.86
C SER A 92 9.58 -0.10 10.02
N ALA A 93 10.85 -0.35 9.72
CA ALA A 93 11.89 -0.55 10.70
C ALA A 93 12.71 0.71 10.95
N ILE A 94 13.03 0.96 12.23
CA ILE A 94 14.09 1.87 12.63
C ILE A 94 15.33 1.03 12.93
N ARG A 95 16.48 1.39 12.33
CA ARG A 95 17.73 0.67 12.53
C ARG A 95 18.74 1.48 13.32
N SER A 96 19.50 0.81 14.16
CA SER A 96 20.68 1.36 14.80
C SER A 96 21.81 1.59 13.77
N ARG A 97 22.88 2.29 14.19
CA ARG A 97 24.08 2.44 13.37
C ARG A 97 24.74 1.11 12.97
N ARG A 98 24.47 0.04 13.71
CA ARG A 98 24.98 -1.31 13.44
C ARG A 98 24.05 -2.14 12.55
N GLY A 99 22.94 -1.56 12.09
CA GLY A 99 21.97 -2.24 11.22
C GLY A 99 20.90 -3.06 11.96
N HIS A 100 20.97 -3.19 13.30
CA HIS A 100 19.94 -3.91 14.07
C HIS A 100 18.62 -3.14 14.09
N VAL A 101 17.51 -3.85 13.98
CA VAL A 101 16.18 -3.26 14.15
C VAL A 101 16.02 -2.89 15.63
N VAL A 102 15.75 -1.62 15.90
CA VAL A 102 15.55 -1.06 17.24
C VAL A 102 14.17 -0.44 17.41
N GLY A 103 13.37 -0.40 16.37
CA GLY A 103 11.99 0.06 16.43
C GLY A 103 11.20 -0.43 15.23
N LEU A 104 9.90 -0.61 15.40
CA LEU A 104 8.95 -0.99 14.37
C LEU A 104 7.71 -0.11 14.47
N THR A 105 7.25 0.36 13.31
CA THR A 105 5.94 0.99 13.14
C THR A 105 5.07 0.12 12.27
N CYS A 106 4.04 -0.48 12.85
CA CYS A 106 3.12 -1.39 12.17
C CYS A 106 1.84 -0.62 11.82
N ARG A 107 1.73 -0.11 10.59
CA ARG A 107 0.58 0.68 10.12
C ARG A 107 -0.54 -0.22 9.64
N VAL A 108 -1.76 0.12 10.05
CA VAL A 108 -2.97 -0.57 9.59
C VAL A 108 -3.40 0.02 8.25
N GLY A 109 -3.24 -0.77 7.19
CA GLY A 109 -3.77 -0.45 5.87
C GLY A 109 -5.24 -0.83 5.77
N ARG A 110 -6.01 -0.06 4.99
CA ARG A 110 -7.45 -0.30 4.76
C ARG A 110 -7.80 -0.10 3.31
N ALA A 111 -8.57 -1.03 2.75
CA ALA A 111 -9.18 -0.86 1.46
C ALA A 111 -10.55 -0.16 1.61
N VAL A 112 -10.80 0.79 0.74
CA VAL A 112 -12.08 1.50 0.64
C VAL A 112 -12.67 1.24 -0.72
N TYR A 113 -13.95 0.87 -0.78
CA TYR A 113 -14.67 0.57 -2.01
C TYR A 113 -15.75 1.61 -2.28
N GLY A 114 -16.12 1.78 -3.55
CA GLY A 114 -17.17 2.69 -3.99
C GLY A 114 -16.70 4.11 -4.25
N THR A 115 -15.41 4.40 -4.15
CA THR A 115 -14.87 5.76 -4.37
C THR A 115 -14.86 6.16 -5.84
N ILE A 116 -14.86 5.18 -6.75
CA ILE A 116 -14.77 5.42 -8.20
C ILE A 116 -16.13 5.71 -8.86
N GLU A 117 -17.24 5.42 -8.19
CA GLU A 117 -18.59 5.54 -8.76
C GLU A 117 -18.84 6.92 -9.38
N ILE A 118 -18.28 7.98 -8.81
CA ILE A 118 -18.49 9.36 -9.27
C ILE A 118 -17.83 9.65 -10.64
N ILE A 119 -16.82 8.87 -11.04
CA ILE A 119 -16.10 9.03 -12.32
C ILE A 119 -16.05 7.71 -13.11
N GLN A 120 -16.90 6.75 -12.79
CA GLN A 120 -16.87 5.43 -13.41
C GLN A 120 -17.06 5.50 -14.91
N ASP A 121 -17.97 6.33 -15.40
CA ASP A 121 -18.23 6.59 -16.81
C ASP A 121 -16.98 7.10 -17.55
N LEU A 122 -16.19 7.96 -16.89
CA LEU A 122 -14.91 8.44 -17.43
C LEU A 122 -13.88 7.32 -17.50
N VAL A 123 -13.79 6.52 -16.45
CA VAL A 123 -12.84 5.38 -16.36
C VAL A 123 -13.14 4.36 -17.46
N GLU A 124 -14.41 4.04 -17.69
CA GLU A 124 -14.86 3.08 -18.70
C GLU A 124 -14.82 3.64 -20.13
N SER A 125 -14.68 4.96 -20.30
CA SER A 125 -14.66 5.61 -21.64
C SER A 125 -13.51 5.19 -22.55
N GLY A 126 -12.49 4.52 -22.02
CA GLY A 126 -11.27 4.14 -22.74
C GLY A 126 -10.26 5.27 -22.93
N LYS A 127 -10.56 6.47 -22.46
CA LYS A 127 -9.62 7.61 -22.50
C LYS A 127 -8.66 7.56 -21.34
N SER A 128 -7.43 8.04 -21.58
CA SER A 128 -6.44 8.21 -20.50
C SER A 128 -6.88 9.31 -19.52
N ILE A 129 -6.62 9.08 -18.24
CA ILE A 129 -7.03 9.97 -17.14
C ILE A 129 -5.82 10.26 -16.26
N LEU A 130 -5.62 11.55 -15.94
CA LEU A 130 -4.66 11.99 -14.94
C LEU A 130 -5.42 12.63 -13.78
N ILE A 131 -5.31 12.02 -12.59
CA ILE A 131 -5.95 12.49 -11.35
C ILE A 131 -4.97 13.39 -10.62
N LEU A 132 -5.31 14.65 -10.46
CA LEU A 132 -4.50 15.65 -9.75
C LEU A 132 -5.08 15.93 -8.37
N GLY A 133 -4.23 16.17 -7.40
CA GLY A 133 -4.67 16.61 -6.09
C GLY A 133 -3.59 16.45 -5.02
N GLN A 134 -3.86 17.07 -3.86
CA GLN A 134 -2.96 17.03 -2.72
C GLN A 134 -2.77 15.60 -2.16
N PRO A 135 -1.66 15.32 -1.46
CA PRO A 135 -1.48 14.07 -0.74
C PRO A 135 -2.63 13.78 0.22
N GLY A 136 -3.00 12.51 0.36
CA GLY A 136 -3.99 12.08 1.36
C GLY A 136 -5.47 12.24 0.98
N ILE A 137 -5.81 12.81 -0.19
CA ILE A 137 -7.22 12.97 -0.60
C ILE A 137 -7.87 11.73 -1.23
N GLY A 138 -7.15 10.60 -1.27
CA GLY A 138 -7.71 9.34 -1.74
C GLY A 138 -7.40 8.98 -3.19
N LYS A 139 -6.45 9.64 -3.86
CA LYS A 139 -6.05 9.33 -5.26
C LYS A 139 -5.68 7.86 -5.46
N THR A 140 -4.83 7.31 -4.59
CA THR A 140 -4.42 5.90 -4.65
C THR A 140 -5.59 4.94 -4.47
N THR A 141 -6.57 5.30 -3.62
CA THR A 141 -7.81 4.53 -3.48
C THR A 141 -8.62 4.51 -4.77
N MET A 142 -8.73 5.66 -5.45
CA MET A 142 -9.41 5.75 -6.75
C MET A 142 -8.67 4.95 -7.83
N LEU A 143 -7.33 4.98 -7.86
CA LEU A 143 -6.54 4.16 -8.78
C LEU A 143 -6.78 2.67 -8.57
N ARG A 144 -6.79 2.21 -7.31
CA ARG A 144 -7.05 0.80 -6.97
C ARG A 144 -8.41 0.35 -7.44
N GLU A 145 -9.43 1.16 -7.20
CA GLU A 145 -10.80 0.89 -7.64
C GLU A 145 -10.91 0.87 -9.18
N ALA A 146 -10.29 1.85 -9.86
CA ALA A 146 -10.25 1.89 -11.32
C ALA A 146 -9.60 0.63 -11.90
N ALA A 147 -8.45 0.22 -11.35
CA ALA A 147 -7.76 -0.99 -11.75
C ALA A 147 -8.65 -2.23 -11.57
N ARG A 148 -9.32 -2.36 -10.42
CA ARG A 148 -10.21 -3.47 -10.11
C ARG A 148 -11.38 -3.57 -11.09
N ILE A 149 -12.09 -2.47 -11.33
CA ILE A 149 -13.27 -2.44 -12.21
C ILE A 149 -12.86 -2.74 -13.65
N LEU A 150 -11.82 -2.09 -14.15
CA LEU A 150 -11.38 -2.32 -15.53
C LEU A 150 -10.83 -3.74 -15.75
N ALA A 151 -10.23 -4.35 -14.72
CA ALA A 151 -9.67 -5.69 -14.81
C ALA A 151 -10.74 -6.80 -14.91
N GLU A 152 -12.01 -6.48 -14.75
CA GLU A 152 -13.09 -7.43 -14.99
C GLU A 152 -13.24 -7.77 -16.49
N THR A 153 -12.93 -6.81 -17.36
CA THR A 153 -13.14 -6.93 -18.80
C THR A 153 -11.90 -6.67 -19.64
N LYS A 154 -10.84 -6.07 -19.08
CA LYS A 154 -9.62 -5.66 -19.77
C LYS A 154 -8.38 -6.25 -19.10
N ARG A 155 -7.29 -6.33 -19.86
CA ARG A 155 -5.96 -6.63 -19.32
C ARG A 155 -5.38 -5.37 -18.68
N VAL A 156 -5.34 -5.35 -17.36
CA VAL A 156 -4.84 -4.22 -16.56
C VAL A 156 -3.51 -4.57 -15.92
N ILE A 157 -2.52 -3.68 -16.08
CA ILE A 157 -1.25 -3.71 -15.35
C ILE A 157 -1.20 -2.49 -14.43
N ILE A 158 -0.84 -2.73 -13.18
CA ILE A 158 -0.55 -1.70 -12.19
C ILE A 158 0.97 -1.58 -12.07
N VAL A 159 1.51 -0.37 -12.25
CA VAL A 159 2.89 -0.02 -11.89
C VAL A 159 2.86 0.66 -10.53
N ASP A 160 3.32 -0.06 -9.51
CA ASP A 160 3.13 0.29 -8.10
C ASP A 160 4.49 0.62 -7.46
N THR A 161 4.87 1.88 -7.52
CA THR A 161 6.18 2.36 -7.06
C THR A 161 6.25 2.49 -5.55
N SER A 162 5.18 2.95 -4.92
CA SER A 162 5.11 3.16 -3.47
C SER A 162 4.51 1.98 -2.73
N ASN A 163 4.11 0.91 -3.43
CA ASN A 163 3.37 -0.24 -2.91
C ASN A 163 2.05 0.15 -2.21
N GLU A 164 1.50 1.32 -2.54
CA GLU A 164 0.27 1.83 -1.94
C GLU A 164 -0.99 1.27 -2.61
N ILE A 165 -0.89 0.85 -3.88
CA ILE A 165 -2.04 0.28 -4.60
C ILE A 165 -2.27 -1.17 -4.19
N GLY A 166 -1.23 -1.99 -4.25
CA GLY A 166 -1.32 -3.44 -4.00
C GLY A 166 -0.76 -3.92 -2.67
N GLY A 167 -0.13 -3.05 -1.89
CA GLY A 167 0.55 -3.40 -0.64
C GLY A 167 2.02 -3.77 -0.83
N ASP A 168 2.75 -3.88 0.28
CA ASP A 168 4.20 -4.14 0.27
C ASP A 168 4.57 -5.63 0.10
N GLY A 169 3.63 -6.56 0.28
CA GLY A 169 3.87 -8.01 0.07
C GLY A 169 3.99 -8.38 -1.41
N ASP A 170 4.59 -9.52 -1.71
CA ASP A 170 4.75 -10.03 -3.09
C ASP A 170 3.41 -10.42 -3.71
N VAL A 171 2.46 -10.90 -2.90
CA VAL A 171 1.09 -11.16 -3.33
C VAL A 171 0.23 -9.91 -3.07
N PRO A 172 -0.34 -9.28 -4.11
CA PRO A 172 -1.09 -8.05 -3.96
C PRO A 172 -2.40 -8.24 -3.19
N HIS A 173 -2.88 -7.15 -2.59
CA HIS A 173 -4.16 -7.11 -1.91
C HIS A 173 -5.32 -7.46 -2.85
N PRO A 174 -6.33 -8.25 -2.41
CA PRO A 174 -7.47 -8.65 -3.24
C PRO A 174 -8.27 -7.49 -3.83
N ALA A 175 -8.19 -6.28 -3.25
CA ALA A 175 -8.88 -5.10 -3.76
C ALA A 175 -8.39 -4.60 -5.12
N VAL A 176 -7.27 -5.12 -5.66
CA VAL A 176 -6.85 -4.86 -7.04
C VAL A 176 -7.60 -5.75 -8.06
N GLY A 177 -8.37 -6.73 -7.57
CA GLY A 177 -9.14 -7.64 -8.40
C GLY A 177 -8.23 -8.51 -9.28
N ARG A 178 -8.56 -8.57 -10.57
CA ARG A 178 -7.81 -9.34 -11.58
C ARG A 178 -6.64 -8.56 -12.20
N ALA A 179 -6.42 -7.31 -11.79
CA ALA A 179 -5.28 -6.53 -12.28
C ALA A 179 -3.95 -7.18 -11.84
N ARG A 180 -2.99 -7.18 -12.76
CA ARG A 180 -1.64 -7.66 -12.47
C ARG A 180 -0.78 -6.50 -11.99
N ARG A 181 0.03 -6.72 -10.98
CA ARG A 181 0.89 -5.69 -10.41
C ARG A 181 2.36 -5.93 -10.76
N MET A 182 3.03 -4.87 -11.14
CA MET A 182 4.49 -4.78 -11.23
C MET A 182 4.97 -3.81 -10.15
N GLN A 183 5.81 -4.30 -9.24
CA GLN A 183 6.47 -3.46 -8.25
C GLN A 183 7.67 -2.79 -8.87
N VAL A 184 7.98 -1.58 -8.42
CA VAL A 184 9.15 -0.82 -8.87
C VAL A 184 10.21 -0.87 -7.77
N ALA A 185 11.30 -1.58 -8.03
CA ALA A 185 12.37 -1.78 -7.05
C ALA A 185 13.07 -0.47 -6.66
N THR A 186 13.22 0.44 -7.62
CA THR A 186 13.86 1.74 -7.42
C THR A 186 12.99 2.83 -8.02
N PRO A 187 12.46 3.79 -7.24
CA PRO A 187 11.53 4.83 -7.75
C PRO A 187 12.05 5.62 -8.96
N SER A 188 13.38 5.79 -9.10
CA SER A 188 13.98 6.46 -10.26
C SER A 188 13.80 5.69 -11.57
N LEU A 189 13.52 4.39 -11.52
CA LEU A 189 13.35 3.50 -12.66
C LEU A 189 11.88 3.24 -13.02
N GLN A 190 10.93 3.96 -12.41
CA GLN A 190 9.51 3.79 -12.70
C GLN A 190 9.20 3.86 -14.19
N HIS A 191 9.81 4.81 -14.91
CA HIS A 191 9.62 4.98 -16.35
C HIS A 191 10.04 3.74 -17.16
N GLU A 192 11.08 3.02 -16.74
CA GLU A 192 11.51 1.77 -17.38
C GLU A 192 10.49 0.66 -17.16
N VAL A 193 9.98 0.52 -15.93
CA VAL A 193 8.93 -0.47 -15.61
C VAL A 193 7.62 -0.17 -16.35
N MET A 194 7.28 1.12 -16.54
CA MET A 194 6.14 1.53 -17.36
C MET A 194 6.27 1.04 -18.80
N ILE A 195 7.44 1.17 -19.42
CA ILE A 195 7.69 0.70 -20.78
C ILE A 195 7.73 -0.83 -20.84
N GLU A 196 8.41 -1.46 -19.88
CA GLU A 196 8.45 -2.92 -19.75
C GLU A 196 7.06 -3.53 -19.67
N ALA A 197 6.17 -2.92 -18.89
CA ALA A 197 4.78 -3.36 -18.75
C ALA A 197 4.09 -3.49 -20.10
N VAL A 198 4.25 -2.49 -20.96
CA VAL A 198 3.62 -2.45 -22.28
C VAL A 198 4.31 -3.41 -23.28
N GLU A 199 5.63 -3.51 -23.22
CA GLU A 199 6.40 -4.34 -24.16
C GLU A 199 6.23 -5.84 -23.89
N ASN A 200 6.20 -6.23 -22.61
CA ASN A 200 6.25 -7.63 -22.23
C ASN A 200 4.87 -8.24 -21.88
N HIS A 201 3.91 -7.41 -21.47
CA HIS A 201 2.67 -7.91 -20.89
C HIS A 201 1.39 -7.53 -21.63
N ASN A 202 1.50 -6.77 -22.73
CA ASN A 202 0.40 -6.42 -23.64
C ASN A 202 -0.88 -5.95 -22.92
N PRO A 203 -0.83 -4.92 -22.06
CA PRO A 203 -2.00 -4.41 -21.37
C PRO A 203 -2.90 -3.62 -22.33
N GLU A 204 -4.20 -3.57 -21.99
CA GLU A 204 -5.15 -2.61 -22.58
C GLU A 204 -5.22 -1.35 -21.72
N VAL A 205 -4.93 -1.49 -20.45
CA VAL A 205 -4.90 -0.40 -19.47
C VAL A 205 -3.65 -0.52 -18.59
N ILE A 206 -3.01 0.60 -18.36
CA ILE A 206 -1.93 0.74 -17.38
C ILE A 206 -2.36 1.73 -16.29
N VAL A 207 -2.18 1.34 -15.04
CA VAL A 207 -2.48 2.18 -13.86
C VAL A 207 -1.17 2.51 -13.16
N ILE A 208 -0.92 3.80 -12.91
CA ILE A 208 0.37 4.28 -12.41
C ILE A 208 0.13 5.20 -11.23
N ASP A 209 0.76 4.87 -10.09
CA ASP A 209 0.79 5.78 -8.97
C ASP A 209 1.92 6.80 -9.16
N GLU A 210 1.56 8.05 -9.04
CA GLU A 210 2.44 9.23 -9.05
C GLU A 210 3.38 9.37 -10.28
N ILE A 211 2.91 10.12 -11.27
CA ILE A 211 3.73 10.58 -12.40
C ILE A 211 4.28 11.97 -12.02
N GLY A 212 5.56 12.06 -11.70
CA GLY A 212 6.18 13.28 -11.17
C GLY A 212 7.46 13.73 -11.88
N ARG A 213 8.01 12.89 -12.78
CA ARG A 213 9.30 13.15 -13.44
C ARG A 213 9.17 13.22 -14.95
N GLU A 214 10.08 13.92 -15.59
CA GLU A 214 10.08 14.11 -17.04
C GLU A 214 10.14 12.77 -17.81
N LEU A 215 10.98 11.83 -17.36
CA LEU A 215 11.07 10.50 -17.99
C LEU A 215 9.78 9.70 -17.85
N GLU A 216 9.07 9.84 -16.75
CA GLU A 216 7.76 9.21 -16.54
C GLU A 216 6.68 9.84 -17.45
N ALA A 217 6.73 11.15 -17.64
CA ALA A 217 5.84 11.84 -18.57
C ALA A 217 6.12 11.44 -20.03
N ALA A 218 7.39 11.25 -20.40
CA ALA A 218 7.79 10.75 -21.71
C ALA A 218 7.32 9.32 -21.93
N ALA A 219 7.47 8.44 -20.94
CA ALA A 219 6.97 7.07 -20.98
C ALA A 219 5.44 7.04 -21.10
N ALA A 220 4.73 7.88 -20.34
CA ALA A 220 3.27 8.00 -20.42
C ALA A 220 2.80 8.40 -21.83
N ARG A 221 3.49 9.32 -22.50
CA ARG A 221 3.23 9.69 -23.89
C ARG A 221 3.41 8.51 -24.83
N THR A 222 4.53 7.80 -24.71
CA THR A 222 4.81 6.61 -25.55
C THR A 222 3.73 5.54 -25.38
N ILE A 223 3.25 5.32 -24.16
CA ILE A 223 2.19 4.37 -23.84
C ILE A 223 0.87 4.80 -24.51
N ALA A 224 0.51 6.08 -24.40
CA ALA A 224 -0.70 6.61 -25.01
C ALA A 224 -0.65 6.54 -26.55
N GLU A 225 0.50 6.81 -27.16
CA GLU A 225 0.70 6.68 -28.61
C GLU A 225 0.54 5.24 -29.12
N ARG A 226 0.77 4.25 -28.28
CA ARG A 226 0.53 2.83 -28.57
C ARG A 226 -0.95 2.42 -28.39
N GLY A 227 -1.83 3.34 -28.04
CA GLY A 227 -3.26 3.08 -27.87
C GLY A 227 -3.63 2.40 -26.55
N VAL A 228 -2.74 2.35 -25.59
CA VAL A 228 -2.99 1.82 -24.24
C VAL A 228 -3.61 2.93 -23.39
N GLN A 229 -4.75 2.64 -22.74
CA GLN A 229 -5.36 3.56 -21.78
C GLN A 229 -4.46 3.71 -20.56
N LEU A 230 -4.12 4.93 -20.18
CA LEU A 230 -3.34 5.23 -19.00
C LEU A 230 -4.21 5.92 -17.95
N ILE A 231 -4.21 5.41 -16.73
CA ILE A 231 -4.83 6.05 -15.57
C ILE A 231 -3.74 6.27 -14.54
N GLY A 232 -3.47 7.53 -14.24
CA GLY A 232 -2.38 7.89 -13.35
C GLY A 232 -2.74 8.99 -12.38
N THR A 233 -1.88 9.20 -11.40
CA THR A 233 -1.95 10.33 -10.47
C THR A 233 -0.72 11.22 -10.62
N ALA A 234 -0.88 12.47 -10.24
CA ALA A 234 0.22 13.39 -10.00
C ALA A 234 -0.12 14.31 -8.82
N HIS A 235 0.91 14.85 -8.20
CA HIS A 235 0.73 15.90 -7.21
C HIS A 235 0.50 17.24 -7.90
N GLY A 236 -0.49 17.99 -7.41
CA GLY A 236 -0.81 19.35 -7.84
C GLY A 236 -0.27 20.39 -6.87
#